data_e2ddeb6f7bdae9a64f56fc14f36f8dee
#
_entry.id   e2ddeb6f7bdae9a64f56fc14f36f8dee
#
_cell.length_a   1.000
_cell.length_b   1.000
_cell.length_c   1.000
_cell.angle_alpha   90.00
_cell.angle_beta   90.00
_cell.angle_gamma   90.00
#
_symmetry.space_group_name_H-M   'P 1'
#
loop_
_entity.id
_entity.type
_entity.pdbx_description
1 polymer ?
#
loop_
_entity_poly.entity_id
_entity_poly.type
_entity_poly.pdbx_seq_one_letter_code
_entity_poly.pdbx_strand_id
1 'polypeptide(L)'
;MSAFRKMLALAFAAGLGSTTLAFAGGMTPEQQADARTKVETAVALANIAKADKDGEAMLGAARRLAEAGPVAEQGAKMTDGKPTFIDAGKVAAMAKELGAYATKADAVASMATSGETARSDGYWYYSCDSFNNCQWIYAGW
;
A
#
# COMPACT_ATOMS: atom_id res chain seq x y z
N MET A 1 4.07 46.57 -41.25
CA MET A 1 5.00 46.66 -40.13
C MET A 1 4.77 45.43 -39.26
N SER A 2 5.63 44.44 -39.40
CA SER A 2 5.43 43.15 -38.83
C SER A 2 6.49 42.92 -37.74
N ALA A 3 6.08 42.83 -36.48
CA ALA A 3 6.96 42.51 -35.37
C ALA A 3 6.97 41.00 -35.14
N PHE A 4 8.01 40.36 -35.59
CA PHE A 4 8.34 38.96 -35.36
C PHE A 4 8.70 38.78 -33.85
N ARG A 5 7.81 38.22 -33.07
CA ARG A 5 8.15 37.69 -31.78
C ARG A 5 8.63 36.23 -31.94
N LYS A 6 9.91 36.05 -31.95
CA LYS A 6 10.55 34.75 -31.79
C LYS A 6 10.33 34.29 -30.36
N MET A 7 9.42 33.34 -30.16
CA MET A 7 9.37 32.58 -28.93
C MET A 7 10.51 31.57 -28.90
N LEU A 8 11.44 31.81 -28.00
CA LEU A 8 12.52 30.88 -27.69
C LEU A 8 11.94 29.78 -26.80
N ALA A 9 11.71 28.60 -27.37
CA ALA A 9 11.36 27.43 -26.59
C ALA A 9 12.63 26.92 -25.90
N LEU A 10 12.78 27.18 -24.61
CA LEU A 10 13.76 26.50 -23.78
C LEU A 10 13.24 25.10 -23.48
N ALA A 11 13.77 24.14 -24.17
CA ALA A 11 13.64 22.73 -23.80
C ALA A 11 14.56 22.47 -22.58
N PHE A 12 14.01 22.47 -21.39
CA PHE A 12 14.67 21.92 -20.22
C PHE A 12 14.62 20.40 -20.30
N ALA A 13 15.64 19.82 -20.89
CA ALA A 13 15.95 18.41 -20.72
C ALA A 13 16.61 18.23 -19.36
N ALA A 14 15.81 18.19 -18.29
CA ALA A 14 16.27 17.73 -16.99
C ALA A 14 16.38 16.22 -17.03
N GLY A 15 17.51 15.73 -17.54
CA GLY A 15 17.93 14.36 -17.37
C GLY A 15 18.33 14.12 -15.91
N LEU A 16 17.34 13.95 -15.04
CA LEU A 16 17.56 13.37 -13.73
C LEU A 16 17.73 11.87 -13.94
N GLY A 17 18.99 11.46 -14.17
CA GLY A 17 19.39 10.09 -14.03
C GLY A 17 19.18 9.65 -12.58
N SER A 18 17.98 9.21 -12.27
CA SER A 18 17.72 8.50 -11.03
C SER A 18 18.45 7.17 -11.12
N THR A 19 19.66 7.12 -10.58
CA THR A 19 20.31 5.86 -10.26
C THR A 19 19.49 5.23 -9.15
N THR A 20 18.48 4.45 -9.52
CA THR A 20 17.78 3.58 -8.60
C THR A 20 18.76 2.54 -8.13
N LEU A 21 19.34 2.74 -6.94
CA LEU A 21 20.01 1.68 -6.23
C LEU A 21 18.93 0.63 -5.93
N ALA A 22 18.94 -0.45 -6.68
CA ALA A 22 18.09 -1.61 -6.42
C ALA A 22 18.61 -2.25 -5.13
N PHE A 23 17.94 -1.97 -4.00
CA PHE A 23 18.17 -2.70 -2.78
C PHE A 23 17.58 -4.11 -2.93
N ALA A 24 18.26 -5.13 -2.35
CA ALA A 24 17.73 -6.47 -2.22
C ALA A 24 16.39 -6.41 -1.47
N GLY A 25 15.26 -6.67 -2.19
CA GLY A 25 13.91 -6.49 -1.67
C GLY A 25 13.01 -5.57 -2.50
N GLY A 26 13.50 -5.00 -3.61
CA GLY A 26 12.66 -4.38 -4.66
C GLY A 26 12.10 -2.99 -4.39
N MET A 27 12.14 -2.45 -3.19
CA MET A 27 11.63 -1.10 -2.88
C MET A 27 12.73 -0.12 -2.49
N THR A 28 12.68 1.10 -3.04
CA THR A 28 13.52 2.21 -2.55
C THR A 28 13.08 2.65 -1.15
N PRO A 29 13.93 3.37 -0.37
CA PRO A 29 13.55 3.91 0.93
C PRO A 29 12.30 4.79 0.88
N GLU A 30 12.13 5.59 -0.18
CA GLU A 30 10.96 6.43 -0.39
C GLU A 30 9.70 5.60 -0.66
N GLN A 31 9.82 4.55 -1.49
CA GLN A 31 8.71 3.61 -1.73
C GLN A 31 8.31 2.86 -0.46
N GLN A 32 9.29 2.50 0.39
CA GLN A 32 9.01 1.89 1.69
C GLN A 32 8.30 2.85 2.63
N ALA A 33 8.70 4.13 2.67
CA ALA A 33 8.05 5.15 3.49
C ALA A 33 6.60 5.40 3.04
N ASP A 34 6.37 5.50 1.73
CA ASP A 34 5.02 5.64 1.15
C ASP A 34 4.14 4.42 1.46
N ALA A 35 4.67 3.22 1.23
CA ALA A 35 3.95 1.98 1.52
C ALA A 35 3.64 1.82 3.02
N ARG A 36 4.58 2.18 3.91
CA ARG A 36 4.34 2.20 5.36
C ARG A 36 3.18 3.11 5.72
N THR A 37 3.17 4.33 5.20
CA THR A 37 2.07 5.27 5.42
C THR A 37 0.73 4.72 4.95
N LYS A 38 0.71 4.01 3.82
CA LYS A 38 -0.50 3.33 3.33
C LYS A 38 -0.96 2.22 4.27
N VAL A 39 -0.04 1.41 4.80
CA VAL A 39 -0.37 0.35 5.78
C VAL A 39 -0.95 0.96 7.05
N GLU A 40 -0.28 1.94 7.64
CA GLU A 40 -0.73 2.61 8.86
C GLU A 40 -2.11 3.23 8.69
N THR A 41 -2.30 3.96 7.59
CA THR A 41 -3.59 4.59 7.27
C THR A 41 -4.68 3.54 7.01
N ALA A 42 -4.36 2.45 6.32
CA ALA A 42 -5.32 1.39 6.02
C ALA A 42 -5.80 0.69 7.28
N VAL A 43 -4.90 0.34 8.20
CA VAL A 43 -5.26 -0.33 9.46
C VAL A 43 -6.11 0.58 10.34
N ALA A 44 -5.72 1.86 10.48
CA ALA A 44 -6.49 2.84 11.22
C ALA A 44 -7.88 3.04 10.62
N LEU A 45 -7.96 3.21 9.30
CA LEU A 45 -9.21 3.42 8.58
C LEU A 45 -10.14 2.20 8.67
N ALA A 46 -9.61 0.98 8.57
CA ALA A 46 -10.39 -0.24 8.72
C ALA A 46 -11.01 -0.37 10.11
N ASN A 47 -10.26 -0.01 11.16
CA ASN A 47 -10.78 -0.02 12.53
C ASN A 47 -11.91 1.00 12.73
N ILE A 48 -11.76 2.22 12.21
CA ILE A 48 -12.79 3.27 12.25
C ILE A 48 -14.01 2.82 11.44
N ALA A 49 -13.81 2.37 10.21
CA ALA A 49 -14.88 1.93 9.33
C ALA A 49 -15.71 0.79 9.92
N LYS A 50 -15.05 -0.13 10.64
CA LYS A 50 -15.72 -1.22 11.34
C LYS A 50 -16.57 -0.71 12.49
N ALA A 51 -16.07 0.24 13.28
CA ALA A 51 -16.79 0.85 14.40
C ALA A 51 -18.00 1.64 13.91
N ASP A 52 -17.83 2.42 12.85
CA ASP A 52 -18.86 3.30 12.28
C ASP A 52 -19.81 2.57 11.30
N LYS A 53 -19.50 1.32 10.95
CA LYS A 53 -20.20 0.53 9.93
C LYS A 53 -20.22 1.22 8.56
N ASP A 54 -19.09 1.84 8.20
CA ASP A 54 -18.91 2.59 6.97
C ASP A 54 -18.24 1.73 5.89
N GLY A 55 -19.02 1.26 4.93
CA GLY A 55 -18.53 0.41 3.83
C GLY A 55 -17.59 1.14 2.89
N GLU A 56 -17.79 2.41 2.60
CA GLU A 56 -16.91 3.18 1.70
C GLU A 56 -15.56 3.46 2.37
N ALA A 57 -15.52 3.75 3.66
CA ALA A 57 -14.29 3.89 4.42
C ALA A 57 -13.52 2.55 4.48
N MET A 58 -14.23 1.44 4.69
CA MET A 58 -13.64 0.09 4.65
C MET A 58 -13.05 -0.23 3.28
N LEU A 59 -13.73 0.17 2.20
CA LEU A 59 -13.22 0.01 0.84
C LEU A 59 -11.95 0.83 0.59
N GLY A 60 -11.88 2.03 1.14
CA GLY A 60 -10.67 2.87 1.14
C GLY A 60 -9.49 2.20 1.84
N ALA A 61 -9.74 1.51 2.96
CA ALA A 61 -8.73 0.72 3.67
C ALA A 61 -8.23 -0.45 2.81
N ALA A 62 -9.15 -1.23 2.21
CA ALA A 62 -8.82 -2.35 1.35
C ALA A 62 -7.94 -1.93 0.16
N ARG A 63 -8.25 -0.81 -0.46
CA ARG A 63 -7.48 -0.26 -1.57
C ARG A 63 -6.04 0.07 -1.17
N ARG A 64 -5.84 0.73 -0.03
CA ARG A 64 -4.50 1.04 0.46
C ARG A 64 -3.69 -0.21 0.80
N LEU A 65 -4.32 -1.23 1.36
CA LEU A 65 -3.68 -2.53 1.60
C LEU A 65 -3.25 -3.18 0.29
N ALA A 66 -4.10 -3.18 -0.73
CA ALA A 66 -3.78 -3.71 -2.05
C ALA A 66 -2.59 -3.00 -2.71
N GLU A 67 -2.47 -1.68 -2.50
CA GLU A 67 -1.36 -0.88 -3.02
C GLU A 67 -0.05 -1.06 -2.23
N ALA A 68 -0.13 -1.30 -0.93
CA ALA A 68 1.04 -1.43 -0.06
C ALA A 68 1.74 -2.79 -0.16
N GLY A 69 1.03 -3.83 -0.56
CA GLY A 69 1.51 -5.22 -0.61
C GLY A 69 1.08 -6.04 0.62
N PRO A 70 1.62 -7.26 0.78
CA PRO A 70 1.23 -8.16 1.87
C PRO A 70 1.52 -7.55 3.25
N VAL A 71 0.55 -7.61 4.15
CA VAL A 71 0.64 -7.10 5.52
C VAL A 71 0.33 -8.23 6.50
N ALA A 72 1.25 -8.53 7.40
CA ALA A 72 1.03 -9.53 8.43
C ALA A 72 0.02 -9.05 9.46
N GLU A 73 -0.86 -9.93 9.90
CA GLU A 73 -1.76 -9.65 11.03
C GLU A 73 -0.94 -9.42 12.31
N GLN A 74 -1.37 -8.48 13.13
CA GLN A 74 -0.74 -8.25 14.44
C GLN A 74 -0.90 -9.48 15.32
N GLY A 75 0.21 -9.97 15.87
CA GLY A 75 0.22 -11.18 16.70
C GLY A 75 0.02 -12.48 15.93
N ALA A 76 0.15 -12.46 14.59
CA ALA A 76 0.06 -13.64 13.76
C ALA A 76 1.07 -14.73 14.18
N LYS A 77 0.60 -15.95 14.24
CA LYS A 77 1.48 -17.11 14.45
C LYS A 77 2.20 -17.43 13.15
N MET A 78 3.48 -17.72 13.25
CA MET A 78 4.25 -18.20 12.12
C MET A 78 3.86 -19.65 11.80
N THR A 79 3.44 -19.90 10.56
CA THR A 79 3.17 -21.25 10.04
C THR A 79 4.06 -21.45 8.82
N ASP A 80 4.90 -22.47 8.85
CA ASP A 80 5.89 -22.75 7.80
C ASP A 80 6.81 -21.56 7.47
N GLY A 81 7.17 -20.77 8.49
CA GLY A 81 8.02 -19.59 8.33
C GLY A 81 7.29 -18.35 7.78
N LYS A 82 5.97 -18.41 7.62
CA LYS A 82 5.15 -17.29 7.13
C LYS A 82 4.07 -16.89 8.13
N PRO A 83 3.82 -15.58 8.34
CA PRO A 83 2.72 -15.10 9.16
C PRO A 83 1.38 -15.23 8.41
N THR A 84 0.28 -15.14 9.16
CA THR A 84 -1.04 -14.89 8.55
C THR A 84 -1.08 -13.45 8.04
N PHE A 85 -1.57 -13.25 6.83
CA PHE A 85 -1.66 -11.93 6.20
C PHE A 85 -3.07 -11.35 6.28
N ILE A 86 -3.13 -10.02 6.40
CA ILE A 86 -4.36 -9.26 6.14
C ILE A 86 -4.61 -9.31 4.64
N ASP A 87 -5.70 -9.94 4.26
CA ASP A 87 -6.11 -10.08 2.86
C ASP A 87 -6.96 -8.87 2.47
N ALA A 88 -6.45 -8.04 1.56
CA ALA A 88 -7.18 -6.88 1.05
C ALA A 88 -8.49 -7.27 0.36
N GLY A 89 -8.57 -8.47 -0.25
CA GLY A 89 -9.80 -9.02 -0.80
C GLY A 89 -10.86 -9.31 0.26
N LYS A 90 -10.47 -9.85 1.41
CA LYS A 90 -11.38 -10.04 2.56
C LYS A 90 -11.87 -8.70 3.11
N VAL A 91 -10.99 -7.70 3.21
CA VAL A 91 -11.38 -6.35 3.65
C VAL A 91 -12.35 -5.72 2.65
N ALA A 92 -12.16 -5.91 1.34
CA ALA A 92 -13.10 -5.47 0.32
C ALA A 92 -14.46 -6.20 0.42
N ALA A 93 -14.47 -7.50 0.74
CA ALA A 93 -15.70 -8.25 1.00
C ALA A 93 -16.45 -7.69 2.23
N MET A 94 -15.75 -7.38 3.32
CA MET A 94 -16.34 -6.71 4.48
C MET A 94 -16.94 -5.34 4.12
N ALA A 95 -16.28 -4.60 3.21
CA ALA A 95 -16.83 -3.34 2.73
C ALA A 95 -18.18 -3.52 2.03
N LYS A 96 -18.35 -4.57 1.23
CA LYS A 96 -19.64 -4.92 0.60
C LYS A 96 -20.71 -5.23 1.65
N GLU A 97 -20.38 -6.00 2.68
CA GLU A 97 -21.30 -6.31 3.78
C GLU A 97 -21.74 -5.06 4.54
N LEU A 98 -20.87 -4.04 4.60
CA LEU A 98 -21.17 -2.73 5.21
C LEU A 98 -21.83 -1.73 4.24
N GLY A 99 -22.19 -2.15 3.03
CA GLY A 99 -22.95 -1.37 2.06
C GLY A 99 -22.15 -0.63 0.99
N ALA A 100 -20.85 -0.90 0.84
CA ALA A 100 -20.08 -0.39 -0.29
C ALA A 100 -20.56 -0.97 -1.63
N TYR A 101 -20.37 -0.21 -2.72
CA TYR A 101 -20.73 -0.67 -4.05
C TYR A 101 -19.94 -1.93 -4.45
N ALA A 102 -20.66 -3.00 -4.79
CA ALA A 102 -20.08 -4.30 -5.12
C ALA A 102 -19.03 -4.20 -6.25
N THR A 103 -19.31 -3.45 -7.32
CA THR A 103 -18.39 -3.27 -8.45
C THR A 103 -17.05 -2.63 -8.05
N LYS A 104 -17.08 -1.67 -7.12
CA LYS A 104 -15.87 -1.05 -6.59
C LYS A 104 -15.09 -2.02 -5.71
N ALA A 105 -15.78 -2.78 -4.85
CA ALA A 105 -15.15 -3.76 -3.97
C ALA A 105 -14.51 -4.90 -4.76
N ASP A 106 -15.16 -5.39 -5.80
CA ASP A 106 -14.62 -6.43 -6.69
C ASP A 106 -13.40 -5.93 -7.47
N ALA A 107 -13.39 -4.66 -7.90
CA ALA A 107 -12.23 -4.04 -8.53
C ALA A 107 -11.03 -3.96 -7.56
N VAL A 108 -11.24 -3.60 -6.30
CA VAL A 108 -10.18 -3.58 -5.28
C VAL A 108 -9.67 -4.98 -4.96
N ALA A 109 -10.55 -5.96 -4.86
CA ALA A 109 -10.15 -7.36 -4.67
C ALA A 109 -9.27 -7.87 -5.82
N SER A 110 -9.57 -7.49 -7.06
CA SER A 110 -8.74 -7.83 -8.23
C SER A 110 -7.36 -7.15 -8.20
N MET A 111 -7.27 -5.92 -7.71
CA MET A 111 -5.99 -5.22 -7.51
C MET A 111 -5.12 -5.95 -6.48
N ALA A 112 -5.70 -6.45 -5.39
CA ALA A 112 -4.99 -7.19 -4.36
C ALA A 112 -4.32 -8.44 -4.93
N THR A 113 -5.05 -9.24 -5.69
CA THR A 113 -4.53 -10.45 -6.32
C THR A 113 -3.37 -10.15 -7.28
N SER A 114 -3.49 -9.08 -8.08
CA SER A 114 -2.43 -8.65 -9.00
C SER A 114 -1.20 -8.13 -8.26
N GLY A 115 -1.41 -7.42 -7.15
CA GLY A 115 -0.35 -6.87 -6.32
C GLY A 115 0.46 -7.94 -5.59
N GLU A 116 -0.17 -8.97 -5.07
CA GLU A 116 0.49 -10.10 -4.41
C GLU A 116 1.41 -10.87 -5.37
N THR A 117 0.98 -11.06 -6.61
CA THR A 117 1.80 -11.72 -7.63
C THR A 117 3.01 -10.89 -8.04
N ALA A 118 2.89 -9.54 -8.04
CA ALA A 118 3.94 -8.64 -8.48
C ALA A 118 4.96 -8.29 -7.36
N ARG A 119 4.64 -8.53 -6.09
CA ARG A 119 5.43 -8.13 -4.92
C ARG A 119 5.74 -9.32 -4.01
N SER A 120 6.23 -10.41 -4.59
CA SER A 120 6.58 -11.63 -3.84
C SER A 120 7.82 -11.49 -2.93
N ASP A 121 8.43 -10.30 -2.87
CA ASP A 121 9.78 -10.12 -2.30
C ASP A 121 9.78 -9.74 -0.82
N GLY A 122 8.63 -9.69 -0.15
CA GLY A 122 8.56 -9.38 1.27
C GLY A 122 7.15 -9.02 1.76
N TYR A 123 7.07 -8.64 3.05
CA TYR A 123 5.82 -8.27 3.70
C TYR A 123 6.02 -7.24 4.80
N TRP A 124 4.96 -6.54 5.17
CA TRP A 124 4.91 -5.63 6.30
C TRP A 124 4.50 -6.37 7.58
N TYR A 125 5.21 -6.13 8.67
CA TYR A 125 4.84 -6.63 9.99
C TYR A 125 4.97 -5.53 11.05
N TYR A 126 4.18 -5.64 12.10
CA TYR A 126 4.20 -4.69 13.21
C TYR A 126 5.13 -5.21 14.29
N SER A 127 6.10 -4.42 14.69
CA SER A 127 7.10 -4.77 15.70
C SER A 127 7.28 -3.65 16.70
N CYS A 128 7.49 -4.05 17.94
CA CYS A 128 7.79 -3.14 19.04
C CYS A 128 9.19 -3.46 19.59
N ASP A 129 9.96 -2.42 19.89
CA ASP A 129 11.21 -2.57 20.60
C ASP A 129 11.00 -2.71 22.12
N SER A 130 12.09 -2.90 22.87
CA SER A 130 12.06 -3.03 24.32
C SER A 130 11.60 -1.76 25.06
N PHE A 131 11.52 -0.64 24.38
CA PHE A 131 11.04 0.65 24.89
C PHE A 131 9.59 0.96 24.50
N ASN A 132 8.87 -0.03 23.95
CA ASN A 132 7.50 0.13 23.45
C ASN A 132 7.35 1.07 22.25
N ASN A 133 8.42 1.32 21.50
CA ASN A 133 8.32 2.01 20.22
C ASN A 133 7.88 1.00 19.16
N CYS A 134 6.64 1.12 18.75
CA CYS A 134 6.03 0.18 17.81
C CYS A 134 5.91 0.81 16.42
N GLN A 135 6.27 0.05 15.38
CA GLN A 135 6.22 0.53 14.00
C GLN A 135 6.02 -0.62 13.01
N TRP A 136 5.53 -0.28 11.83
CA TRP A 136 5.51 -1.19 10.70
C TRP A 136 6.88 -1.27 10.05
N ILE A 137 7.37 -2.50 9.86
CA ILE A 137 8.67 -2.81 9.27
C ILE A 137 8.44 -3.71 8.06
N TYR A 138 9.19 -3.44 6.98
CA TYR A 138 9.18 -4.31 5.80
C TYR A 138 10.28 -5.35 5.92
N ALA A 139 9.91 -6.63 5.84
CA ALA A 139 10.83 -7.75 5.76
C ALA A 139 10.89 -8.25 4.32
N GLY A 140 12.07 -8.18 3.70
CA GLY A 140 12.36 -8.87 2.45
C GLY A 140 12.63 -10.36 2.67
N TRP A 141 12.37 -11.17 1.66
CA TRP A 141 12.72 -12.60 1.64
C TRP A 141 14.20 -12.80 1.37
#